data_ac121dba966ac029f310058fafa14eab
#
_entry.id   ac121dba966ac029f310058fafa14eab
#
_cell.length_a   1.000
_cell.length_b   1.000
_cell.length_c   1.000
_cell.angle_alpha   90.00
_cell.angle_beta   90.00
_cell.angle_gamma   90.00
#
_symmetry.space_group_name_H-M   'P 1'
#
loop_
_entity.id
_entity.type
_entity.pdbx_description
1 polymer ?
#
loop_
_entity_poly.entity_id
_entity_poly.type
_entity_poly.pdbx_seq_one_letter_code
_entity_poly.pdbx_strand_id
1 'polypeptide(L)' 'MEIREDGTADCETCHMPMFPIAMTDADVMFECANRHRVTVGLPDKPKLRRFVQNWVARKGAQLEEQHRRWEAQQDDGE' A
#
# COMPACT_ATOMS: atom_id res chain seq x y z
N MET A 1 -5.81 -0.68 -15.71
CA MET A 1 -4.78 0.07 -14.97
C MET A 1 -3.45 -0.66 -15.09
N GLU A 2 -2.41 0.06 -15.43
CA GLU A 2 -1.09 -0.53 -15.62
C GLU A 2 -0.20 -0.23 -14.42
N ILE A 3 0.48 -1.26 -13.90
CA ILE A 3 1.41 -1.11 -12.78
C ILE A 3 2.78 -0.78 -13.34
N ARG A 4 3.40 0.30 -12.84
CA ARG A 4 4.74 0.71 -13.24
C ARG A 4 5.79 -0.24 -12.69
N GLU A 5 7.00 -0.16 -13.23
CA GLU A 5 8.11 -1.03 -12.82
C GLU A 5 8.50 -0.87 -11.34
N ASP A 6 8.24 0.30 -10.76
CA ASP A 6 8.53 0.57 -9.35
C ASP A 6 7.41 0.12 -8.40
N GLY A 7 6.35 -0.52 -8.92
CA GLY A 7 5.24 -1.00 -8.14
C GLY A 7 4.14 0.02 -7.87
N THR A 8 4.24 1.20 -8.46
CA THR A 8 3.19 2.23 -8.36
C THR A 8 2.30 2.21 -9.59
N ALA A 9 1.18 2.94 -9.53
CA ALA A 9 0.25 3.07 -10.65
C ALA A 9 -0.42 4.44 -10.62
N ASP A 10 -1.11 4.81 -11.70
CA ASP A 10 -1.85 6.07 -11.77
C ASP A 10 -3.34 5.83 -11.52
N CYS A 11 -3.93 6.68 -10.70
CA CYS A 11 -5.38 6.64 -10.48
C CYS A 11 -6.11 7.14 -11.73
N GLU A 12 -7.04 6.34 -12.24
CA GLU A 12 -7.82 6.70 -13.44
C GLU A 12 -8.80 7.84 -13.14
N THR A 13 -9.19 8.02 -11.90
CA THR A 13 -10.18 9.02 -11.51
C THR A 13 -9.56 10.40 -11.30
N CYS A 14 -8.44 10.49 -10.58
CA CYS A 14 -7.83 11.77 -10.19
C CYS A 14 -6.42 11.97 -10.72
N HIS A 15 -5.88 11.02 -11.46
CA HIS A 15 -4.53 11.02 -12.05
C HIS A 15 -3.39 11.14 -11.01
N MET A 16 -3.69 10.99 -9.73
CA MET A 16 -2.67 10.98 -8.68
C MET A 16 -1.96 9.62 -8.63
N PRO A 17 -0.71 9.58 -8.15
CA PRO A 17 -0.03 8.30 -8.01
C PRO A 17 -0.71 7.43 -6.94
N MET A 18 -0.82 6.13 -7.24
CA MET A 18 -1.36 5.13 -6.34
C MET A 18 -0.25 4.23 -5.84
N PHE A 19 -0.32 3.86 -4.57
CA PHE A 19 0.66 2.99 -3.93
C PHE A 19 -0.02 1.71 -3.44
N PRO A 20 0.66 0.55 -3.50
CA PRO A 20 0.11 -0.68 -2.96
C PRO A 20 -0.04 -0.59 -1.45
N ILE A 21 -1.21 -0.94 -0.93
CA ILE A 21 -1.50 -0.94 0.51
C ILE A 21 -1.73 -2.33 1.06
N ALA A 22 -2.11 -3.27 0.20
CA ALA A 22 -2.32 -4.67 0.57
C ALA A 22 -2.13 -5.55 -0.64
N MET A 23 -1.77 -6.80 -0.44
CA MET A 23 -1.64 -7.77 -1.52
C MET A 23 -2.00 -9.16 -1.05
N THR A 24 -2.45 -9.99 -2.01
CA THR A 24 -2.60 -11.44 -1.85
C THR A 24 -1.67 -12.12 -2.86
N ASP A 25 -1.71 -13.45 -2.94
CA ASP A 25 -0.91 -14.18 -3.92
C ASP A 25 -1.26 -13.83 -5.37
N ALA A 26 -2.49 -13.40 -5.63
CA ALA A 26 -3.00 -13.17 -6.98
C ALA A 26 -3.33 -11.71 -7.27
N ASP A 27 -3.61 -10.90 -6.25
CA ASP A 27 -4.12 -9.54 -6.42
C ASP A 27 -3.36 -8.54 -5.57
N VAL A 28 -3.47 -7.26 -5.95
CA VAL A 28 -2.90 -6.15 -5.19
C VAL A 28 -3.91 -5.01 -5.12
N MET A 29 -4.04 -4.39 -3.95
CA MET A 29 -4.90 -3.23 -3.74
C MET A 29 -4.07 -1.96 -3.70
N PHE A 30 -4.44 -0.98 -4.53
CA PHE A 30 -3.80 0.33 -4.59
C PHE A 30 -4.70 1.40 -3.99
N GLU A 31 -4.09 2.43 -3.42
CA GLU A 31 -4.79 3.59 -2.89
C GLU A 31 -4.05 4.87 -3.28
N CYS A 32 -4.78 5.88 -3.74
CA CYS A 32 -4.23 7.21 -4.02
C CYS A 32 -4.42 8.15 -2.84
N ALA A 33 -3.85 9.37 -2.93
CA ALA A 33 -3.95 10.37 -1.87
C ALA A 33 -5.40 10.78 -1.58
N ASN A 34 -6.29 10.68 -2.56
CA ASN A 34 -7.72 10.95 -2.41
C ASN A 34 -8.52 9.73 -1.90
N ARG A 35 -7.82 8.68 -1.47
CA ARG A 35 -8.41 7.45 -0.94
C ARG A 35 -9.24 6.65 -1.94
N HIS A 36 -9.01 6.84 -3.23
CA HIS A 36 -9.56 5.96 -4.24
C HIS A 36 -8.82 4.61 -4.16
N ARG A 37 -9.55 3.51 -4.05
CA ARG A 37 -9.00 2.17 -3.95
C ARG A 37 -9.35 1.35 -5.17
N VAL A 38 -8.37 0.63 -5.69
CA VAL A 38 -8.54 -0.25 -6.84
C VAL A 38 -7.79 -1.56 -6.57
N THR A 39 -8.46 -2.68 -6.80
CA THR A 39 -7.83 -4.00 -6.71
C THR A 39 -7.60 -4.52 -8.13
N VAL A 40 -6.37 -4.89 -8.44
CA VAL A 40 -5.99 -5.40 -9.75
C VAL A 40 -5.22 -6.71 -9.60
N GLY A 41 -5.24 -7.53 -10.66
CA GLY A 41 -4.45 -8.75 -10.68
C GLY A 41 -2.96 -8.45 -10.68
N LEU A 42 -2.23 -9.15 -9.83
CA LEU A 42 -0.77 -8.99 -9.75
C LEU A 42 -0.11 -9.72 -10.92
N PRO A 43 0.67 -9.02 -11.77
CA PRO A 43 1.37 -9.67 -12.87
C PRO A 43 2.40 -10.69 -12.38
N ASP A 44 2.63 -11.72 -13.17
CA ASP A 44 3.62 -12.75 -12.87
C ASP A 44 5.02 -12.27 -13.25
N LYS A 45 5.49 -11.24 -12.57
CA LYS A 45 6.82 -10.64 -12.76
C LYS A 45 7.52 -10.58 -11.40
N PRO A 46 8.56 -11.39 -11.17
CA PRO A 46 9.21 -11.47 -9.85
C PRO A 46 9.73 -10.13 -9.32
N LYS A 47 10.32 -9.29 -10.19
CA LYS A 47 10.84 -7.98 -9.79
C LYS A 47 9.72 -7.04 -9.35
N LEU A 48 8.63 -6.99 -10.11
CA LEU A 48 7.47 -6.17 -9.80
C LEU A 48 6.84 -6.61 -8.50
N ARG A 49 6.68 -7.93 -8.32
CA ARG A 49 6.13 -8.50 -7.08
C ARG A 49 6.95 -8.08 -5.87
N ARG A 50 8.28 -8.08 -5.99
CA ARG A 50 9.17 -7.64 -4.90
C ARG A 50 8.96 -6.16 -4.56
N PHE A 51 8.84 -5.29 -5.56
CA PHE A 51 8.58 -3.87 -5.32
C PHE A 51 7.24 -3.65 -4.63
N VAL A 52 6.19 -4.35 -5.08
CA VAL A 52 4.86 -4.29 -4.46
C VAL A 52 4.92 -4.76 -3.01
N GLN A 53 5.60 -5.86 -2.74
CA GLN A 53 5.79 -6.37 -1.37
C GLN A 53 6.49 -5.36 -0.47
N ASN A 54 7.52 -4.69 -0.98
CA ASN A 54 8.24 -3.66 -0.23
C ASN A 54 7.34 -2.48 0.11
N TRP A 55 6.51 -2.02 -0.82
CA TRP A 55 5.54 -0.95 -0.57
C TRP A 55 4.52 -1.34 0.49
N VAL A 56 3.95 -2.52 0.38
CA VAL A 56 2.97 -3.03 1.35
C VAL A 56 3.60 -3.16 2.73
N ALA A 57 4.83 -3.67 2.81
CA ALA A 57 5.55 -3.81 4.07
C ALA A 57 5.81 -2.46 4.74
N ARG A 58 6.19 -1.44 3.97
CA ARG A 58 6.39 -0.08 4.48
C ARG A 58 5.10 0.49 5.05
N LYS A 59 3.99 0.31 4.35
CA LYS A 59 2.69 0.80 4.82
C LYS A 59 2.27 0.09 6.10
N GLY A 60 2.46 -1.22 6.16
CA GLY A 60 2.19 -2.00 7.35
C GLY A 60 3.04 -1.58 8.55
N ALA A 61 4.33 -1.34 8.32
CA ALA A 61 5.22 -0.88 9.37
C ALA A 61 4.81 0.50 9.92
N GLN A 62 4.40 1.42 9.04
CA GLN A 62 3.91 2.73 9.46
C GLN A 62 2.66 2.62 10.33
N LEU A 63 1.72 1.76 9.96
CA LEU A 63 0.49 1.54 10.73
C LEU A 63 0.79 0.94 12.10
N GLU A 64 1.71 -0.04 12.17
CA GLU A 64 2.12 -0.61 13.45
C GLU A 64 2.79 0.42 14.35
N GLU A 65 3.64 1.27 13.80
CA GLU A 65 4.30 2.33 14.55
C GLU A 65 3.29 3.33 15.10
N GLN A 66 2.30 3.72 14.31
CA GLN A 66 1.22 4.60 14.76
C GLN A 66 0.41 3.94 15.87
N HIS A 67 0.11 2.66 15.76
CA HIS A 67 -0.59 1.91 16.80
C HIS A 67 0.18 1.87 18.11
N ARG A 68 1.49 1.62 18.05
CA ARG A 68 2.34 1.60 19.25
C ARG A 68 2.37 2.94 19.95
N ARG A 69 2.48 4.03 19.19
CA ARG A 69 2.46 5.39 19.75
C ARG A 69 1.13 5.69 20.41
N TRP A 70 0.04 5.27 19.79
CA TRP A 70 -1.30 5.48 20.34
C TRP A 70 -1.50 4.71 21.64
N GLU A 71 -1.09 3.44 21.70
CA GLU A 71 -1.15 2.64 22.91
C GLU A 71 -0.29 3.23 24.04
N ALA A 72 0.91 3.68 23.71
CA ALA A 72 1.80 4.32 24.68
C ALA A 72 1.18 5.59 25.28
N GLN A 73 0.48 6.37 24.47
CA GLN A 73 -0.20 7.58 24.93
C GLN A 73 -1.37 7.26 25.87
N GLN A 74 -2.06 6.16 25.65
CA GLN A 74 -3.16 5.74 26.54
C GLN A 74 -2.65 5.26 27.89
N ASP A 75 -1.52 4.57 27.92
CA ASP A 75 -0.91 4.09 29.18
C ASP A 75 -0.41 5.25 30.05
N ASP A 76 0.01 6.35 29.46
CA ASP A 76 0.45 7.54 30.18
C ASP A 76 -0.71 8.34 30.81
N GLY A 77 -1.94 7.98 30.49
CA GLY A 77 -3.12 8.67 31.00
C GLY A 77 -3.57 8.30 32.40
N GLU A 78 -2.86 7.36 33.01
CA GLU A 78 -3.11 6.98 34.38
C GLU A 78 -2.17 7.71 35.34
#